data_11db4003d638221563471c435a9dd721
#
_entry.id   11db4003d638221563471c435a9dd721
#
_cell.length_a   1.000
_cell.length_b   1.000
_cell.length_c   1.000
_cell.angle_alpha   90.00
_cell.angle_beta   90.00
_cell.angle_gamma   90.00
#
_symmetry.space_group_name_H-M   'P 1'
#
loop_
_entity.id
_entity.type
_entity.pdbx_description
1 polymer ?
#
loop_
_entity_poly.entity_id
_entity_poly.type
_entity_poly.pdbx_seq_one_letter_code
_entity_poly.pdbx_strand_id
1 'polypeptide(L)' 'MKRFYDAELEKFRSNLLQMGERAIEQTRLAMRALTESSLSLADQVIANDDAID' A
#
# COMPACT_ATOMS: atom_id res chain seq x y z
N MET A 1 -19.74 -12.61 32.24
CA MET A 1 -18.64 -11.79 32.78
C MET A 1 -17.38 -12.02 31.96
N LYS A 2 -16.83 -10.96 31.40
CA LYS A 2 -15.58 -11.08 30.65
C LYS A 2 -14.41 -11.30 31.60
N ARG A 3 -13.59 -12.26 31.26
CA ARG A 3 -12.39 -12.53 32.02
C ARG A 3 -11.24 -11.68 31.47
N PHE A 4 -10.18 -11.54 32.28
CA PHE A 4 -9.03 -10.76 31.88
C PHE A 4 -8.45 -11.21 30.52
N TYR A 5 -8.32 -12.51 30.32
CA TYR A 5 -7.75 -13.02 29.07
C TYR A 5 -8.67 -12.77 27.87
N ASP A 6 -9.97 -12.70 28.09
CA ASP A 6 -10.90 -12.37 26.99
C ASP A 6 -10.67 -10.93 26.49
N ALA A 7 -10.46 -10.01 27.40
CA ALA A 7 -10.15 -8.63 27.04
C ALA A 7 -8.81 -8.54 26.31
N GLU A 8 -7.83 -9.31 26.76
CA GLU A 8 -6.52 -9.34 26.12
C GLU A 8 -6.59 -9.94 24.71
N LEU A 9 -7.41 -10.97 24.52
CA LEU A 9 -7.61 -11.57 23.20
C LEU A 9 -8.31 -10.60 22.25
N GLU A 10 -9.28 -9.85 22.73
CA GLU A 10 -9.94 -8.85 21.90
C GLU A 10 -8.98 -7.75 21.49
N LYS A 11 -8.13 -7.32 22.41
CA LYS A 11 -7.13 -6.31 22.14
C LYS A 11 -6.12 -6.81 21.10
N PHE A 12 -5.67 -8.03 21.26
CA PHE A 12 -4.76 -8.66 20.31
C PHE A 12 -5.38 -8.73 18.92
N ARG A 13 -6.63 -9.17 18.85
CA ARG A 13 -7.35 -9.27 17.59
C ARG A 13 -7.49 -7.90 16.92
N SER A 14 -7.85 -6.88 17.70
CA SER A 14 -8.01 -5.54 17.18
C SER A 14 -6.69 -5.00 16.64
N ASN A 15 -5.60 -5.22 17.36
CA ASN A 15 -4.28 -4.79 16.92
C ASN A 15 -3.88 -5.49 15.64
N LEU A 16 -4.16 -6.78 15.55
CA LEU A 16 -3.83 -7.57 14.36
C LEU A 16 -4.59 -7.07 13.14
N LEU A 17 -5.87 -6.75 13.31
CA LEU A 17 -6.68 -6.20 12.22
C LEU A 17 -6.14 -4.85 11.76
N GLN A 18 -5.75 -3.99 12.69
CA GLN A 18 -5.15 -2.70 12.33
C GLN A 18 -3.85 -2.88 11.58
N MET A 19 -3.02 -3.80 12.00
CA MET A 19 -1.77 -4.10 11.29
C MET A 19 -2.04 -4.58 9.87
N GLY A 20 -3.03 -5.46 9.71
CA GLY A 20 -3.42 -5.95 8.41
C GLY A 20 -3.91 -4.82 7.50
N GLU A 21 -4.74 -3.94 8.02
CA GLU A 21 -5.25 -2.80 7.27
C GLU A 21 -4.13 -1.88 6.83
N ARG A 22 -3.16 -1.62 7.71
CA ARG A 22 -2.00 -0.80 7.36
C ARG A 22 -1.15 -1.44 6.30
N ALA A 23 -0.95 -2.75 6.38
CA ALA A 23 -0.16 -3.48 5.39
C ALA A 23 -0.83 -3.41 4.02
N ILE A 24 -2.14 -3.59 3.96
CA ILE A 24 -2.90 -3.50 2.73
C ILE A 24 -2.78 -2.09 2.14
N GLU A 25 -2.95 -1.07 2.96
CA GLU A 25 -2.87 0.30 2.52
C GLU A 25 -1.47 0.64 1.99
N GLN A 26 -0.43 0.20 2.68
CA GLN A 26 0.95 0.43 2.23
C GLN A 26 1.22 -0.27 0.91
N THR A 27 0.71 -1.49 0.74
CA THR A 27 0.85 -2.23 -0.51
C THR A 27 0.15 -1.50 -1.65
N ARG A 28 -1.04 -1.01 -1.40
CA ARG A 28 -1.79 -0.25 -2.39
C ARG A 28 -1.06 1.00 -2.82
N LEU A 29 -0.51 1.73 -1.86
CA LEU A 29 0.26 2.94 -2.15
C LEU A 29 1.54 2.63 -2.92
N ALA A 30 2.20 1.55 -2.59
CA ALA A 30 3.41 1.12 -3.31
C ALA A 30 3.09 0.77 -4.75
N MET A 31 2.01 0.05 -4.98
CA MET A 31 1.59 -0.31 -6.33
C MET A 31 1.22 0.93 -7.14
N ARG A 32 0.55 1.88 -6.51
CA ARG A 32 0.19 3.13 -7.15
C ARG A 32 1.44 3.92 -7.54
N ALA A 33 2.42 3.98 -6.63
CA ALA A 33 3.68 4.67 -6.91
C ALA A 33 4.42 4.03 -8.09
N LEU A 34 4.44 2.72 -8.14
CA LEU A 34 5.07 2.00 -9.25
C LEU A 34 4.35 2.28 -10.57
N THR A 35 3.02 2.27 -10.55
CA THR A 35 2.23 2.54 -11.74
C THR A 35 2.47 3.95 -12.24
N GLU A 36 2.45 4.94 -11.36
CA GLU A 36 2.69 6.33 -11.72
C GLU A 36 4.10 6.52 -12.26
N SER A 37 5.07 5.85 -11.65
CA SER A 37 6.46 5.90 -12.11
C SER A 37 6.60 5.30 -13.50
N SER A 38 5.95 4.17 -13.76
CA SER A 38 5.98 3.53 -15.08
C SER A 38 5.37 4.40 -16.16
N LEU A 39 4.25 5.06 -15.85
CA LEU A 39 3.61 5.96 -16.79
C LEU A 39 4.50 7.16 -17.08
N SER A 40 5.15 7.71 -16.07
CA SER A 40 6.06 8.82 -16.22
C SER A 40 7.25 8.45 -17.12
N LEU A 41 7.80 7.26 -16.90
CA LEU A 41 8.91 6.77 -17.72
C LEU A 41 8.49 6.57 -19.18
N ALA A 42 7.30 6.01 -19.40
CA ALA A 42 6.76 5.83 -20.73
C ALA A 42 6.60 7.16 -21.46
N ASP A 43 6.08 8.16 -20.75
CA ASP A 43 5.92 9.50 -21.32
C ASP A 43 7.26 10.11 -21.70
N GLN A 44 8.28 9.90 -20.88
CA GLN A 44 9.62 10.40 -21.16
C GLN A 44 10.23 9.73 -22.40
N VAL A 45 10.00 8.43 -22.54
CA VAL A 45 10.50 7.70 -23.73
C VAL A 45 9.83 8.22 -24.99
N ILE A 46 8.52 8.41 -24.95
CA ILE A 46 7.78 8.94 -26.10
C ILE A 46 8.26 10.34 -26.45
N ALA A 47 8.45 11.20 -25.45
CA ALA A 47 8.91 12.56 -25.66
C ALA A 47 10.33 12.58 -26.27
N ASN A 48 11.19 11.68 -25.83
CA ASN A 48 12.55 11.58 -26.36
C ASN A 48 12.53 11.11 -27.81
N ASP A 49 11.66 10.16 -28.13
CA ASP A 49 11.53 9.70 -29.52
C ASP A 49 11.10 10.84 -30.44
N ASP A 50 10.16 11.66 -30.01
CA ASP A 50 9.70 12.80 -30.76
C ASP A 50 10.84 13.83 -30.93
N ALA A 51 11.66 13.99 -29.91
CA ALA A 51 12.77 14.93 -29.93
C ALA A 51 13.87 14.50 -30.93
N ILE A 52 14.01 13.22 -31.18
CA ILE A 52 15.02 12.70 -32.11
C ILE A 52 14.63 12.96 -33.56
N ASP A 53 13.35 12.97 -33.82
CA ASP A 53 12.86 13.30 -35.15
C ASP A 53 13.15 14.75 -35.49
#